data_ab1823db13a9c34d38a59e4266ebaa07
#
_entry.id   ab1823db13a9c34d38a59e4266ebaa07
#
_cell.length_a   1.000
_cell.length_b   1.000
_cell.length_c   1.000
_cell.angle_alpha   90.00
_cell.angle_beta   90.00
_cell.angle_gamma   90.00
#
_symmetry.space_group_name_H-M   'P 1'
#
loop_
_entity.id
_entity.type
_entity.pdbx_description
1 polymer ?
#
loop_
_entity_poly.entity_id
_entity_poly.type
_entity_poly.pdbx_seq_one_letter_code
_entity_poly.pdbx_strand_id
1 'polypeptide(L)'
;MRNVLGASSRGSAEGIGEVASSAVLDSAFGWLCKRRIDYADSADVWNVRRQWPDLKPQLQDVLLRGQYRFEPLRRIHVQGEFRELWASLDALVLKALAIVLSRRLGFPRSCYHVRGKDGEKRGAKAVRHICSRLRSNRFVFRSDVKSYYASIDHAVLLALVRQRIADPVLLDLMEQYLRRTVDQDCLYTTVTCGISLACPLSPLMAALYLEPLDRRLETSGLTYARFMDDWVILAPTRWSLRRAVRMVNQTLRELRVEQHPDKTFIGRIERGFTFLGYWITKQGVTGVAPSSWQAFRERVARLYEHGAPQEETLRRIGQYVRRWKRWMVSGVRDVLIRDAFKWPAKAPGRFAFAPPTSALTTLTRSA
;
A
#
# COMPACT_ATOMS: atom_id res chain seq x y z
N MET A 1 1.62 -26.71 46.17
CA MET A 1 0.84 -25.47 45.94
C MET A 1 1.77 -24.26 46.04
N ARG A 2 2.33 -23.76 44.96
CA ARG A 2 3.08 -22.52 44.89
C ARG A 2 2.70 -21.79 43.61
N ASN A 3 2.04 -20.66 43.79
CA ASN A 3 1.89 -19.48 42.94
C ASN A 3 2.15 -19.61 41.44
N VAL A 4 1.05 -19.70 40.67
CA VAL A 4 0.92 -19.34 39.24
C VAL A 4 -0.05 -18.16 39.19
N LEU A 5 0.37 -17.00 39.66
CA LEU A 5 -0.34 -15.71 39.50
C LEU A 5 0.70 -14.59 39.45
N GLY A 6 1.31 -14.39 38.28
CA GLY A 6 2.31 -13.33 38.13
C GLY A 6 2.73 -12.98 36.70
N ALA A 7 2.17 -13.59 35.66
CA ALA A 7 2.62 -13.40 34.30
C ALA A 7 1.68 -12.57 33.40
N SER A 8 0.49 -12.18 33.88
CA SER A 8 -0.55 -11.59 33.03
C SER A 8 -0.55 -10.06 32.93
N SER A 9 0.09 -9.33 33.87
CA SER A 9 -0.05 -7.85 33.92
C SER A 9 1.06 -7.07 33.17
N ARG A 10 2.21 -7.69 32.90
CA ARG A 10 3.31 -7.01 32.18
C ARG A 10 3.10 -6.96 30.67
N GLY A 11 2.42 -7.92 30.07
CA GLY A 11 2.18 -7.98 28.61
C GLY A 11 1.13 -6.98 28.11
N SER A 12 0.15 -6.60 28.93
CA SER A 12 -0.91 -5.66 28.53
C SER A 12 -0.44 -4.19 28.56
N ALA A 13 0.42 -3.83 29.51
CA ALA A 13 0.96 -2.48 29.60
C ALA A 13 1.91 -2.11 28.46
N GLU A 14 2.57 -3.10 27.84
CA GLU A 14 3.49 -2.88 26.73
C GLU A 14 2.82 -2.63 25.37
N GLY A 15 1.57 -3.07 25.16
CA GLY A 15 0.83 -2.93 23.91
C GLY A 15 0.19 -1.56 23.75
N ILE A 16 -0.92 -1.36 24.46
CA ILE A 16 -1.68 -0.09 24.38
C ILE A 16 -0.91 1.07 25.01
N GLY A 17 -0.09 0.82 26.03
CA GLY A 17 0.77 1.83 26.66
C GLY A 17 1.77 2.46 25.68
N GLU A 18 2.34 1.67 24.76
CA GLU A 18 3.20 2.21 23.70
C GLU A 18 2.40 3.08 22.72
N VAL A 19 1.20 2.65 22.33
CA VAL A 19 0.32 3.44 21.45
C VAL A 19 -0.08 4.77 22.10
N ALA A 20 -0.43 4.74 23.38
CA ALA A 20 -0.79 5.92 24.16
C ALA A 20 0.41 6.79 24.58
N SER A 21 1.65 6.36 24.30
CA SER A 21 2.84 7.16 24.65
C SER A 21 2.85 8.51 23.94
N SER A 22 3.32 9.54 24.64
CA SER A 22 3.44 10.90 24.07
C SER A 22 4.23 10.91 22.76
N ALA A 23 5.33 10.18 22.68
CA ALA A 23 6.18 10.14 21.48
C ALA A 23 5.47 9.56 20.27
N VAL A 24 4.66 8.52 20.44
CA VAL A 24 3.88 7.88 19.35
C VAL A 24 2.73 8.79 18.92
N LEU A 25 2.00 9.35 19.90
CA LEU A 25 0.87 10.25 19.61
C LEU A 25 1.36 11.54 18.92
N ASP A 26 2.45 12.15 19.36
CA ASP A 26 3.02 13.34 18.71
C ASP A 26 3.53 13.02 17.30
N SER A 27 4.11 11.85 17.08
CA SER A 27 4.48 11.38 15.73
C SER A 27 3.26 11.20 14.83
N ALA A 28 2.17 10.61 15.35
CA ALA A 28 0.92 10.43 14.64
C ALA A 28 0.24 11.78 14.34
N PHE A 29 0.26 12.70 15.28
CA PHE A 29 -0.24 14.07 15.11
C PHE A 29 0.53 14.84 14.05
N GLY A 30 1.87 14.79 14.07
CA GLY A 30 2.71 15.40 13.05
C GLY A 30 2.43 14.83 11.65
N TRP A 31 2.16 13.52 11.54
CA TRP A 31 1.72 12.90 10.30
C TRP A 31 0.35 13.41 9.86
N LEU A 32 -0.63 13.49 10.77
CA LEU A 32 -1.98 13.99 10.50
C LEU A 32 -1.93 15.41 9.95
N CYS A 33 -1.18 16.30 10.61
CA CYS A 33 -1.02 17.69 10.21
C CYS A 33 -0.46 17.85 8.80
N LYS A 34 0.54 17.05 8.44
CA LYS A 34 1.13 17.04 7.09
C LYS A 34 0.19 16.45 6.05
N ARG A 35 -0.56 15.42 6.42
CA ARG A 35 -1.45 14.71 5.48
C ARG A 35 -2.69 15.50 5.13
N ARG A 36 -3.20 16.30 6.07
CA ARG A 36 -4.42 17.09 5.94
C ARG A 36 -4.16 18.59 5.88
N ILE A 37 -2.99 19.00 5.38
CA ILE A 37 -2.61 20.42 5.30
C ILE A 37 -3.49 21.23 4.34
N ASP A 38 -3.95 20.59 3.26
CA ASP A 38 -4.76 21.22 2.21
C ASP A 38 -6.27 20.93 2.38
N TYR A 39 -6.71 20.53 3.59
CA TYR A 39 -8.13 20.33 3.87
C TYR A 39 -8.84 21.67 4.06
N ALA A 40 -10.15 21.73 3.72
CA ALA A 40 -10.98 22.92 3.88
C ALA A 40 -10.93 23.44 5.32
N ASP A 41 -11.10 24.75 5.49
CA ASP A 41 -11.03 25.44 6.82
C ASP A 41 -12.08 24.91 7.82
N SER A 42 -13.19 24.36 7.31
CA SER A 42 -14.24 23.71 8.11
C SER A 42 -13.92 22.27 8.53
N ALA A 43 -12.76 21.72 8.13
CA ALA A 43 -12.41 20.35 8.46
C ALA A 43 -12.03 20.18 9.93
N ASP A 44 -12.40 19.04 10.50
CA ASP A 44 -12.17 18.66 11.91
C ASP A 44 -10.69 18.66 12.33
N VAL A 45 -9.77 18.50 11.38
CA VAL A 45 -8.33 18.54 11.64
C VAL A 45 -7.87 19.84 12.27
N TRP A 46 -8.49 20.98 11.96
CA TRP A 46 -8.13 22.28 12.51
C TRP A 46 -8.49 22.38 13.98
N ASN A 47 -9.60 21.78 14.39
CA ASN A 47 -9.97 21.64 15.80
C ASN A 47 -8.96 20.77 16.55
N VAL A 48 -8.62 19.61 16.02
CA VAL A 48 -7.61 18.73 16.63
C VAL A 48 -6.26 19.44 16.77
N ARG A 49 -5.87 20.23 15.79
CA ARG A 49 -4.61 21.02 15.82
C ARG A 49 -4.61 22.06 16.94
N ARG A 50 -5.70 22.83 17.06
CA ARG A 50 -5.81 23.90 18.06
C ARG A 50 -5.88 23.35 19.48
N GLN A 51 -6.60 22.26 19.68
CA GLN A 51 -6.86 21.70 21.00
C GLN A 51 -5.89 20.57 21.38
N TRP A 52 -4.85 20.30 20.56
CA TRP A 52 -3.95 19.17 20.78
C TRP A 52 -3.34 19.10 22.19
N PRO A 53 -2.88 20.22 22.81
CA PRO A 53 -2.34 20.18 24.18
C PRO A 53 -3.33 19.60 25.21
N ASP A 54 -4.62 19.90 25.08
CA ASP A 54 -5.66 19.45 25.99
C ASP A 54 -6.23 18.09 25.60
N LEU A 55 -6.37 17.81 24.30
CA LEU A 55 -6.87 16.53 23.77
C LEU A 55 -5.91 15.38 24.01
N LYS A 56 -4.61 15.61 23.95
CA LYS A 56 -3.61 14.56 24.06
C LYS A 56 -3.68 13.79 25.39
N PRO A 57 -3.69 14.43 26.58
CA PRO A 57 -3.79 13.71 27.84
C PRO A 57 -5.12 12.99 28.00
N GLN A 58 -6.22 13.56 27.49
CA GLN A 58 -7.53 12.91 27.51
C GLN A 58 -7.53 11.66 26.62
N LEU A 59 -6.95 11.75 25.41
CA LEU A 59 -6.81 10.62 24.49
C LEU A 59 -5.95 9.50 25.09
N GLN A 60 -4.86 9.85 25.80
CA GLN A 60 -4.02 8.88 26.50
C GLN A 60 -4.82 8.10 27.55
N ASP A 61 -5.57 8.79 28.38
CA ASP A 61 -6.40 8.18 29.45
C ASP A 61 -7.46 7.25 28.85
N VAL A 62 -8.21 7.71 27.83
CA VAL A 62 -9.26 6.92 27.16
C VAL A 62 -8.69 5.67 26.48
N LEU A 63 -7.52 5.78 25.85
CA LEU A 63 -6.82 4.64 25.23
C LEU A 63 -6.37 3.62 26.28
N LEU A 64 -5.74 4.09 27.37
CA LEU A 64 -5.25 3.21 28.44
C LEU A 64 -6.36 2.46 29.15
N ARG A 65 -7.53 3.07 29.29
CA ARG A 65 -8.74 2.44 29.86
C ARG A 65 -9.47 1.52 28.87
N GLY A 66 -9.08 1.48 27.59
CA GLY A 66 -9.79 0.70 26.57
C GLY A 66 -11.19 1.24 26.24
N GLN A 67 -11.41 2.53 26.47
CA GLN A 67 -12.71 3.18 26.28
C GLN A 67 -12.81 3.93 24.95
N TYR A 68 -11.75 3.94 24.15
CA TYR A 68 -11.78 4.60 22.85
C TYR A 68 -12.75 3.90 21.90
N ARG A 69 -13.59 4.68 21.20
CA ARG A 69 -14.54 4.20 20.19
C ARG A 69 -14.38 5.02 18.93
N PHE A 70 -14.22 4.33 17.78
CA PHE A 70 -14.17 5.00 16.49
C PHE A 70 -15.55 5.54 16.11
N GLU A 71 -15.55 6.73 15.54
CA GLU A 71 -16.74 7.35 14.96
C GLU A 71 -17.12 6.68 13.63
N PRO A 72 -18.40 6.77 13.21
CA PRO A 72 -18.80 6.35 11.88
C PRO A 72 -18.02 7.11 10.80
N LEU A 73 -17.52 6.39 9.77
CA LEU A 73 -16.84 6.98 8.64
C LEU A 73 -17.83 7.70 7.76
N ARG A 74 -17.47 8.89 7.31
CA ARG A 74 -18.22 9.60 6.28
C ARG A 74 -17.87 9.06 4.90
N ARG A 75 -18.87 8.68 4.11
CA ARG A 75 -18.68 8.37 2.71
C ARG A 75 -18.84 9.64 1.89
N ILE A 76 -17.77 10.03 1.21
CA ILE A 76 -17.77 11.21 0.35
C ILE A 76 -17.57 10.78 -1.11
N HIS A 77 -18.21 11.49 -2.01
CA HIS A 77 -18.04 11.30 -3.45
C HIS A 77 -16.96 12.25 -3.98
N VAL A 78 -15.87 11.72 -4.48
CA VAL A 78 -14.74 12.50 -5.00
C VAL A 78 -14.39 11.99 -6.39
N GLN A 79 -14.57 12.83 -7.40
CA GLN A 79 -14.19 12.53 -8.79
C GLN A 79 -14.80 11.22 -9.33
N GLY A 80 -16.07 10.96 -9.04
CA GLY A 80 -16.78 9.77 -9.50
C GLY A 80 -16.57 8.51 -8.66
N GLU A 81 -15.76 8.59 -7.60
CA GLU A 81 -15.48 7.46 -6.71
C GLU A 81 -15.94 7.76 -5.28
N PHE A 82 -16.50 6.76 -4.60
CA PHE A 82 -16.76 6.86 -3.18
C PHE A 82 -15.48 6.65 -2.38
N ARG A 83 -15.26 7.55 -1.40
CA ARG A 83 -14.15 7.44 -0.46
C ARG A 83 -14.67 7.48 0.97
N GLU A 84 -14.15 6.59 1.80
CA GLU A 84 -14.40 6.58 3.23
C GLU A 84 -13.41 7.54 3.92
N LEU A 85 -13.91 8.46 4.71
CA LEU A 85 -13.12 9.43 5.45
C LEU A 85 -13.26 9.18 6.95
N TRP A 86 -12.15 8.83 7.59
CA TRP A 86 -12.03 8.74 9.04
C TRP A 86 -12.02 10.14 9.67
N ALA A 87 -12.64 10.30 10.84
CA ALA A 87 -12.47 11.49 11.66
C ALA A 87 -10.97 11.75 11.91
N SER A 88 -10.57 13.00 12.16
CA SER A 88 -9.15 13.33 12.31
C SER A 88 -8.53 12.64 13.51
N LEU A 89 -9.25 12.55 14.63
CA LEU A 89 -8.78 11.88 15.84
C LEU A 89 -8.65 10.38 15.63
N ASP A 90 -9.60 9.75 14.94
CA ASP A 90 -9.57 8.34 14.57
C ASP A 90 -8.39 8.02 13.65
N ALA A 91 -8.18 8.85 12.63
CA ALA A 91 -7.04 8.70 11.74
C ALA A 91 -5.70 8.82 12.48
N LEU A 92 -5.62 9.65 13.52
CA LEU A 92 -4.47 9.78 14.40
C LEU A 92 -4.24 8.50 15.21
N VAL A 93 -5.28 7.97 15.86
CA VAL A 93 -5.21 6.72 16.64
C VAL A 93 -4.82 5.54 15.72
N LEU A 94 -5.43 5.41 14.55
CA LEU A 94 -5.07 4.40 13.56
C LEU A 94 -3.63 4.54 13.07
N LYS A 95 -3.11 5.78 12.99
CA LYS A 95 -1.70 6.02 12.67
C LYS A 95 -0.79 5.63 13.82
N ALA A 96 -1.15 5.92 15.06
CA ALA A 96 -0.41 5.51 16.26
C ALA A 96 -0.33 3.97 16.33
N LEU A 97 -1.44 3.28 16.12
CA LEU A 97 -1.49 1.81 15.99
C LEU A 97 -0.55 1.31 14.89
N ALA A 98 -0.61 1.91 13.70
CA ALA A 98 0.27 1.53 12.60
C ALA A 98 1.77 1.73 12.91
N ILE A 99 2.13 2.78 13.65
CA ILE A 99 3.52 3.03 14.09
C ILE A 99 3.99 1.89 15.01
N VAL A 100 3.23 1.58 16.05
CA VAL A 100 3.59 0.56 17.03
C VAL A 100 3.61 -0.83 16.40
N LEU A 101 2.55 -1.19 15.69
CA LEU A 101 2.42 -2.51 15.08
C LEU A 101 3.46 -2.75 13.97
N SER A 102 3.86 -1.70 13.23
CA SER A 102 4.91 -1.84 12.21
C SER A 102 6.28 -2.24 12.79
N ARG A 103 6.53 -1.92 14.07
CA ARG A 103 7.76 -2.29 14.78
C ARG A 103 7.68 -3.69 15.39
N ARG A 104 6.48 -4.10 15.81
CA ARG A 104 6.24 -5.37 16.51
C ARG A 104 5.98 -6.54 15.54
N LEU A 105 5.27 -6.27 14.44
CA LEU A 105 4.98 -7.28 13.43
C LEU A 105 6.20 -7.50 12.54
N GLY A 106 6.88 -8.61 12.75
CA GLY A 106 7.99 -9.03 11.89
C GLY A 106 7.46 -9.63 10.57
N PHE A 107 7.66 -8.93 9.44
CA PHE A 107 7.24 -9.42 8.14
C PHE A 107 8.33 -10.21 7.41
N PRO A 108 7.97 -11.20 6.58
CA PRO A 108 8.88 -11.94 5.72
C PRO A 108 9.74 -11.02 4.83
N ARG A 109 10.92 -11.50 4.43
CA ARG A 109 11.86 -10.70 3.62
C ARG A 109 11.32 -10.37 2.24
N SER A 110 10.45 -11.22 1.71
CA SER A 110 9.78 -11.07 0.42
C SER A 110 8.68 -10.01 0.40
N CYS A 111 8.19 -9.54 1.56
CA CYS A 111 7.16 -8.51 1.68
C CYS A 111 7.79 -7.11 1.67
N TYR A 112 7.93 -6.51 0.49
CA TYR A 112 8.70 -5.28 0.31
C TYR A 112 8.00 -4.00 0.75
N HIS A 113 6.66 -3.92 0.71
CA HIS A 113 5.96 -2.65 0.95
C HIS A 113 5.93 -2.20 2.42
N VAL A 114 6.09 -3.11 3.38
CA VAL A 114 6.11 -2.80 4.82
C VAL A 114 7.50 -2.80 5.44
N ARG A 115 8.52 -3.30 4.73
CA ARG A 115 9.89 -3.41 5.24
C ARG A 115 10.78 -2.24 4.81
N GLY A 116 11.71 -1.87 5.70
CA GLY A 116 12.69 -0.82 5.46
C GLY A 116 12.31 0.53 6.08
N LYS A 117 13.25 1.47 6.05
CA LYS A 117 13.06 2.83 6.59
C LYS A 117 12.09 3.62 5.73
N ASP A 118 11.42 4.60 6.32
CA ASP A 118 10.59 5.54 5.59
C ASP A 118 11.43 6.29 4.53
N GLY A 119 10.84 6.48 3.34
CA GLY A 119 11.53 7.11 2.20
C GLY A 119 12.34 6.16 1.31
N GLU A 120 12.56 4.91 1.70
CA GLU A 120 13.22 3.94 0.81
C GLU A 120 12.36 3.59 -0.42
N LYS A 121 13.03 3.45 -1.55
CA LYS A 121 12.39 3.02 -2.81
C LYS A 121 12.11 1.51 -2.78
N ARG A 122 11.18 1.08 -1.92
CA ARG A 122 10.87 -0.33 -1.62
C ARG A 122 10.48 -1.12 -2.87
N GLY A 123 9.66 -0.54 -3.75
CA GLY A 123 9.30 -1.17 -5.03
C GLY A 123 10.52 -1.39 -5.94
N ALA A 124 11.43 -0.43 -6.00
CA ALA A 124 12.67 -0.61 -6.76
C ALA A 124 13.58 -1.70 -6.18
N LYS A 125 13.58 -1.91 -4.85
CA LYS A 125 14.28 -3.04 -4.22
C LYS A 125 13.67 -4.38 -4.63
N ALA A 126 12.33 -4.48 -4.67
CA ALA A 126 11.64 -5.68 -5.13
C ALA A 126 11.98 -6.01 -6.59
N VAL A 127 11.95 -5.00 -7.48
CA VAL A 127 12.31 -5.16 -8.89
C VAL A 127 13.77 -5.61 -9.03
N ARG A 128 14.72 -4.97 -8.34
CA ARG A 128 16.15 -5.38 -8.38
C ARG A 128 16.36 -6.81 -7.86
N HIS A 129 15.64 -7.21 -6.80
CA HIS A 129 15.71 -8.59 -6.31
C HIS A 129 15.27 -9.58 -7.39
N ILE A 130 14.14 -9.36 -8.05
CA ILE A 130 13.68 -10.22 -9.15
C ILE A 130 14.69 -10.23 -10.30
N CYS A 131 15.17 -9.05 -10.73
CA CYS A 131 16.13 -8.94 -11.83
C CYS A 131 17.45 -9.67 -11.55
N SER A 132 17.97 -9.64 -10.33
CA SER A 132 19.21 -10.35 -9.97
C SER A 132 19.10 -11.88 -10.08
N ARG A 133 17.88 -12.43 -10.17
CA ARG A 133 17.60 -13.87 -10.21
C ARG A 133 17.12 -14.39 -11.58
N LEU A 134 16.99 -13.54 -12.59
CA LEU A 134 16.48 -13.90 -13.91
C LEU A 134 17.36 -14.94 -14.62
N ARG A 135 18.68 -14.85 -14.47
CA ARG A 135 19.63 -15.75 -15.15
C ARG A 135 19.52 -17.20 -14.68
N SER A 136 19.25 -17.41 -13.40
CA SER A 136 19.10 -18.75 -12.76
C SER A 136 17.71 -19.36 -12.90
N ASN A 137 16.77 -18.63 -13.50
CA ASN A 137 15.38 -19.07 -13.64
C ASN A 137 14.94 -19.03 -15.12
N ARG A 138 13.96 -19.88 -15.47
CA ARG A 138 13.39 -19.97 -16.82
C ARG A 138 11.92 -19.62 -16.87
N PHE A 139 11.24 -19.75 -15.76
CA PHE A 139 9.80 -19.59 -15.67
C PHE A 139 9.43 -18.51 -14.68
N VAL A 140 8.30 -17.86 -14.93
CA VAL A 140 7.71 -16.84 -14.07
C VAL A 140 6.23 -17.12 -13.85
N PHE A 141 5.77 -16.88 -12.63
CA PHE A 141 4.38 -16.76 -12.26
C PHE A 141 4.19 -15.41 -11.58
N ARG A 142 3.40 -14.57 -12.20
CA ARG A 142 3.02 -13.26 -11.68
C ARG A 142 1.51 -13.17 -11.59
N SER A 143 1.02 -12.57 -10.51
CA SER A 143 -0.41 -12.27 -10.33
C SER A 143 -0.59 -11.18 -9.27
N ASP A 144 -1.82 -10.74 -9.10
CA ASP A 144 -2.30 -9.97 -7.95
C ASP A 144 -3.63 -10.54 -7.43
N VAL A 145 -4.13 -10.02 -6.30
CA VAL A 145 -5.45 -10.39 -5.75
C VAL A 145 -6.53 -9.49 -6.33
N LYS A 146 -7.63 -10.09 -6.78
CA LYS A 146 -8.80 -9.37 -7.27
C LYS A 146 -9.43 -8.56 -6.13
N SER A 147 -9.60 -7.25 -6.37
CA SER A 147 -10.25 -6.33 -5.41
C SER A 147 -9.72 -6.47 -3.97
N TYR A 148 -8.40 -6.58 -3.80
CA TYR A 148 -7.75 -7.06 -2.59
C TYR A 148 -8.29 -6.46 -1.29
N TYR A 149 -8.31 -5.12 -1.17
CA TYR A 149 -8.77 -4.45 0.05
C TYR A 149 -10.24 -4.74 0.36
N ALA A 150 -11.07 -4.89 -0.66
CA ALA A 150 -12.49 -5.19 -0.49
C ALA A 150 -12.76 -6.68 -0.22
N SER A 151 -11.82 -7.58 -0.56
CA SER A 151 -11.99 -9.03 -0.41
C SER A 151 -11.43 -9.59 0.90
N ILE A 152 -10.78 -8.78 1.74
CA ILE A 152 -10.21 -9.23 3.01
C ILE A 152 -11.33 -9.67 3.96
N ASP A 153 -11.34 -10.96 4.32
CA ASP A 153 -12.26 -11.55 5.28
C ASP A 153 -11.86 -11.15 6.70
N HIS A 154 -12.81 -10.56 7.46
CA HIS A 154 -12.55 -10.06 8.81
C HIS A 154 -12.19 -11.17 9.79
N ALA A 155 -12.83 -12.35 9.71
CA ALA A 155 -12.57 -13.46 10.61
C ALA A 155 -11.16 -14.03 10.41
N VAL A 156 -10.74 -14.18 9.14
CA VAL A 156 -9.39 -14.60 8.80
C VAL A 156 -8.35 -13.59 9.28
N LEU A 157 -8.57 -12.28 9.03
CA LEU A 157 -7.63 -11.26 9.46
C LEU A 157 -7.53 -11.18 10.98
N LEU A 158 -8.65 -11.23 11.70
CA LEU A 158 -8.67 -11.23 13.17
C LEU A 158 -7.94 -12.46 13.74
N ALA A 159 -8.09 -13.63 13.13
CA ALA A 159 -7.35 -14.82 13.55
C ALA A 159 -5.83 -14.63 13.40
N LEU A 160 -5.37 -14.02 12.30
CA LEU A 160 -3.95 -13.70 12.08
C LEU A 160 -3.45 -12.63 13.07
N VAL A 161 -4.26 -11.62 13.36
CA VAL A 161 -3.94 -10.57 14.35
C VAL A 161 -3.79 -11.19 15.75
N ARG A 162 -4.73 -12.03 16.18
CA ARG A 162 -4.71 -12.70 17.50
C ARG A 162 -3.50 -13.62 17.71
N GLN A 163 -2.93 -14.15 16.64
CA GLN A 163 -1.68 -14.93 16.73
C GLN A 163 -0.45 -14.05 17.05
N ARG A 164 -0.53 -12.73 16.88
CA ARG A 164 0.58 -11.79 17.01
C ARG A 164 0.42 -10.78 18.13
N ILE A 165 -0.81 -10.53 18.55
CA ILE A 165 -1.19 -9.51 19.53
C ILE A 165 -2.03 -10.18 20.59
N ALA A 166 -1.58 -10.06 21.85
CA ALA A 166 -2.29 -10.60 23.00
C ALA A 166 -3.03 -9.50 23.80
N ASP A 167 -2.71 -8.23 23.58
CA ASP A 167 -3.32 -7.10 24.29
C ASP A 167 -4.80 -6.96 23.93
N PRO A 168 -5.74 -7.09 24.89
CA PRO A 168 -7.17 -7.07 24.61
C PRO A 168 -7.68 -5.72 24.12
N VAL A 169 -7.06 -4.60 24.55
CA VAL A 169 -7.45 -3.27 24.10
C VAL A 169 -7.04 -3.06 22.64
N LEU A 170 -5.84 -3.51 22.26
CA LEU A 170 -5.43 -3.48 20.86
C LEU A 170 -6.32 -4.36 19.98
N LEU A 171 -6.70 -5.53 20.46
CA LEU A 171 -7.63 -6.42 19.73
C LEU A 171 -9.00 -5.80 19.55
N ASP A 172 -9.54 -5.13 20.58
CA ASP A 172 -10.82 -4.40 20.48
C ASP A 172 -10.74 -3.28 19.43
N LEU A 173 -9.68 -2.48 19.45
CA LEU A 173 -9.45 -1.44 18.43
C LEU A 173 -9.32 -2.01 17.01
N MET A 174 -8.69 -3.19 16.86
CA MET A 174 -8.62 -3.88 15.57
C MET A 174 -9.99 -4.35 15.11
N GLU A 175 -10.81 -4.90 16.01
CA GLU A 175 -12.16 -5.34 15.70
C GLU A 175 -13.06 -4.16 15.31
N GLN A 176 -13.00 -3.05 16.04
CA GLN A 176 -13.71 -1.81 15.69
C GLN A 176 -13.25 -1.27 14.30
N TYR A 177 -11.96 -1.25 14.04
CA TYR A 177 -11.44 -0.84 12.73
C TYR A 177 -11.98 -1.69 11.58
N LEU A 178 -12.11 -2.99 11.76
CA LEU A 178 -12.65 -3.90 10.76
C LEU A 178 -14.15 -3.75 10.59
N ARG A 179 -14.90 -3.76 11.70
CA ARG A 179 -16.36 -3.63 11.71
C ARG A 179 -16.85 -2.18 11.69
N ARG A 180 -16.04 -1.30 11.12
CA ARG A 180 -16.36 0.12 11.02
C ARG A 180 -17.76 0.36 10.48
N THR A 181 -18.43 1.35 11.03
CA THR A 181 -19.71 1.84 10.52
C THR A 181 -19.45 2.94 9.49
N VAL A 182 -20.13 2.90 8.36
CA VAL A 182 -20.07 3.92 7.32
C VAL A 182 -21.41 4.66 7.30
N ASP A 183 -21.33 5.98 7.40
CA ASP A 183 -22.45 6.88 7.22
C ASP A 183 -22.53 7.34 5.78
N GLN A 184 -23.65 7.08 5.14
CA GLN A 184 -24.00 7.57 3.82
C GLN A 184 -25.38 8.21 3.88
N ASP A 185 -25.43 9.54 3.92
CA ASP A 185 -26.67 10.32 3.96
C ASP A 185 -27.63 9.88 5.10
N CYS A 186 -27.09 9.75 6.32
CA CYS A 186 -27.78 9.27 7.54
C CYS A 186 -28.15 7.77 7.50
N LEU A 187 -27.69 7.02 6.53
CA LEU A 187 -27.81 5.56 6.54
C LEU A 187 -26.53 4.93 7.05
N TYR A 188 -26.60 4.34 8.24
CA TYR A 188 -25.48 3.68 8.90
C TYR A 188 -25.38 2.21 8.48
N THR A 189 -24.26 1.85 7.88
CA THR A 189 -23.98 0.47 7.45
C THR A 189 -22.72 -0.06 8.10
N THR A 190 -22.81 -1.20 8.80
CA THR A 190 -21.63 -1.87 9.35
C THR A 190 -20.96 -2.71 8.26
N VAL A 191 -19.65 -2.50 8.08
CA VAL A 191 -18.86 -3.23 7.10
C VAL A 191 -18.53 -4.63 7.63
N THR A 192 -18.84 -5.65 6.85
CA THR A 192 -18.63 -7.07 7.21
C THR A 192 -17.46 -7.71 6.49
N CYS A 193 -16.95 -7.09 5.41
CA CYS A 193 -15.83 -7.57 4.61
C CYS A 193 -15.01 -6.39 4.10
N GLY A 194 -13.71 -6.59 3.95
CA GLY A 194 -12.81 -5.60 3.41
C GLY A 194 -12.28 -4.58 4.43
N ILE A 195 -11.21 -3.91 4.05
CA ILE A 195 -10.54 -2.88 4.84
C ILE A 195 -10.59 -1.52 4.13
N SER A 196 -10.52 -0.43 4.90
CA SER A 196 -10.62 0.93 4.37
C SER A 196 -9.41 1.32 3.52
N LEU A 197 -9.63 1.86 2.31
CA LEU A 197 -8.56 2.25 1.38
C LEU A 197 -7.71 3.43 1.89
N ALA A 198 -8.31 4.38 2.58
CA ALA A 198 -7.64 5.63 2.97
C ALA A 198 -7.07 5.61 4.40
N CYS A 199 -7.09 4.47 5.08
CA CYS A 199 -6.65 4.32 6.46
C CYS A 199 -5.13 4.09 6.56
N PRO A 200 -4.42 4.74 7.49
CA PRO A 200 -2.97 4.53 7.68
C PRO A 200 -2.60 3.13 8.20
N LEU A 201 -3.54 2.40 8.79
CA LEU A 201 -3.34 1.05 9.29
C LEU A 201 -3.50 -0.02 8.19
N SER A 202 -4.34 0.24 7.18
CA SER A 202 -4.70 -0.74 6.15
C SER A 202 -3.53 -1.36 5.40
N PRO A 203 -2.46 -0.64 5.00
CA PRO A 203 -1.31 -1.28 4.35
C PRO A 203 -0.63 -2.34 5.20
N LEU A 204 -0.62 -2.16 6.52
CA LEU A 204 -0.03 -3.10 7.46
C LEU A 204 -0.93 -4.34 7.62
N MET A 205 -2.24 -4.14 7.72
CA MET A 205 -3.22 -5.23 7.80
C MET A 205 -3.27 -6.05 6.51
N ALA A 206 -3.20 -5.39 5.37
CA ALA A 206 -3.04 -6.05 4.08
C ALA A 206 -1.73 -6.86 3.99
N ALA A 207 -0.62 -6.36 4.55
CA ALA A 207 0.61 -7.14 4.61
C ALA A 207 0.46 -8.41 5.44
N LEU A 208 -0.18 -8.30 6.60
CA LEU A 208 -0.42 -9.41 7.52
C LEU A 208 -1.33 -10.47 6.90
N TYR A 209 -2.36 -10.06 6.15
CA TYR A 209 -3.30 -10.98 5.54
C TYR A 209 -2.66 -11.95 4.55
N LEU A 210 -1.70 -11.50 3.74
CA LEU A 210 -0.96 -12.35 2.79
C LEU A 210 0.34 -12.92 3.37
N GLU A 211 0.64 -12.70 4.64
CA GLU A 211 1.85 -13.27 5.28
C GLU A 211 1.93 -14.79 5.21
N PRO A 212 0.83 -15.57 5.34
CA PRO A 212 0.89 -17.02 5.16
C PRO A 212 1.41 -17.44 3.78
N LEU A 213 1.07 -16.67 2.72
CA LEU A 213 1.60 -16.89 1.38
C LEU A 213 3.11 -16.63 1.33
N ASP A 214 3.55 -15.50 1.91
CA ASP A 214 4.97 -15.14 1.94
C ASP A 214 5.80 -16.22 2.64
N ARG A 215 5.37 -16.68 3.80
CA ARG A 215 6.08 -17.71 4.57
C ARG A 215 6.19 -19.03 3.81
N ARG A 216 5.11 -19.48 3.20
CA ARG A 216 5.12 -20.73 2.39
C ARG A 216 6.05 -20.63 1.19
N LEU A 217 6.08 -19.48 0.52
CA LEU A 217 6.93 -19.28 -0.64
C LEU A 217 8.41 -19.10 -0.26
N GLU A 218 8.72 -18.41 0.84
CA GLU A 218 10.10 -18.33 1.35
C GLU A 218 10.67 -19.70 1.71
N THR A 219 9.87 -20.56 2.35
CA THR A 219 10.30 -21.94 2.70
C THR A 219 10.43 -22.84 1.48
N SER A 220 9.82 -22.50 0.34
CA SER A 220 9.92 -23.31 -0.89
C SER A 220 11.26 -23.21 -1.61
N GLY A 221 12.12 -22.25 -1.23
CA GLY A 221 13.40 -21.97 -1.89
C GLY A 221 13.29 -21.29 -3.25
N LEU A 222 12.08 -20.91 -3.69
CA LEU A 222 11.87 -20.19 -4.94
C LEU A 222 12.19 -18.70 -4.78
N THR A 223 12.56 -18.06 -5.88
CA THR A 223 12.69 -16.59 -5.90
C THR A 223 11.31 -15.97 -5.88
N TYR A 224 11.03 -15.18 -4.86
CA TYR A 224 9.73 -14.58 -4.64
C TYR A 224 9.87 -13.13 -4.16
N ALA A 225 9.02 -12.25 -4.66
CA ALA A 225 8.86 -10.89 -4.17
C ALA A 225 7.40 -10.46 -4.24
N ARG A 226 6.92 -9.80 -3.18
CA ARG A 226 5.59 -9.20 -3.11
C ARG A 226 5.65 -7.74 -2.73
N PHE A 227 4.82 -6.95 -3.38
CA PHE A 227 4.58 -5.55 -3.04
C PHE A 227 3.07 -5.30 -3.01
N MET A 228 2.49 -5.13 -1.84
CA MET A 228 1.04 -5.13 -1.60
C MET A 228 0.42 -6.47 -2.02
N ASP A 229 -0.45 -6.45 -3.01
CA ASP A 229 -1.12 -7.59 -3.64
C ASP A 229 -0.43 -8.11 -4.91
N ASP A 230 0.49 -7.34 -5.50
CA ASP A 230 1.25 -7.74 -6.69
C ASP A 230 2.46 -8.59 -6.30
N TRP A 231 2.56 -9.80 -6.85
CA TRP A 231 3.70 -10.70 -6.59
C TRP A 231 4.28 -11.33 -7.85
N VAL A 232 5.55 -11.71 -7.73
CA VAL A 232 6.29 -12.46 -8.74
C VAL A 232 7.02 -13.62 -8.10
N ILE A 233 6.89 -14.80 -8.72
CA ILE A 233 7.64 -16.02 -8.41
C ILE A 233 8.45 -16.39 -9.64
N LEU A 234 9.75 -16.62 -9.47
CA LEU A 234 10.60 -17.19 -10.52
C LEU A 234 10.94 -18.64 -10.17
N ALA A 235 10.93 -19.50 -11.19
CA ALA A 235 11.19 -20.92 -11.04
C ALA A 235 12.20 -21.44 -12.10
N PRO A 236 13.16 -22.30 -11.72
CA PRO A 236 14.13 -22.84 -12.65
C PRO A 236 13.51 -23.89 -13.59
N THR A 237 12.50 -24.64 -13.13
CA THR A 237 11.90 -25.75 -13.88
C THR A 237 10.38 -25.63 -13.95
N ARG A 238 9.76 -26.35 -14.90
CA ARG A 238 8.30 -26.46 -14.99
C ARG A 238 7.66 -27.08 -13.73
N TRP A 239 8.33 -28.04 -13.15
CA TRP A 239 7.83 -28.74 -11.97
C TRP A 239 7.78 -27.81 -10.75
N SER A 240 8.85 -27.05 -10.53
CA SER A 240 8.87 -26.04 -9.46
C SER A 240 7.83 -24.96 -9.67
N LEU A 241 7.60 -24.53 -10.92
CA LEU A 241 6.53 -23.59 -11.26
C LEU A 241 5.14 -24.17 -10.92
N ARG A 242 4.84 -25.40 -11.35
CA ARG A 242 3.55 -26.08 -11.05
C ARG A 242 3.34 -26.24 -9.55
N ARG A 243 4.40 -26.54 -8.81
CA ARG A 243 4.34 -26.61 -7.34
C ARG A 243 4.01 -25.26 -6.74
N ALA A 244 4.65 -24.18 -7.22
CA ALA A 244 4.35 -22.81 -6.78
C ALA A 244 2.89 -22.43 -7.05
N VAL A 245 2.38 -22.70 -8.24
CA VAL A 245 0.97 -22.41 -8.60
C VAL A 245 0.01 -23.15 -7.67
N ARG A 246 0.24 -24.43 -7.40
CA ARG A 246 -0.61 -25.19 -6.45
C ARG A 246 -0.57 -24.58 -5.04
N MET A 247 0.62 -24.22 -4.56
CA MET A 247 0.81 -23.61 -3.24
C MET A 247 0.09 -22.28 -3.12
N VAL A 248 0.21 -21.40 -4.14
CA VAL A 248 -0.50 -20.12 -4.19
C VAL A 248 -1.99 -20.35 -4.17
N ASN A 249 -2.53 -21.19 -5.07
CA ASN A 249 -3.96 -21.46 -5.16
C ASN A 249 -4.56 -22.03 -3.87
N GLN A 250 -3.80 -22.92 -3.20
CA GLN A 250 -4.22 -23.45 -1.90
C GLN A 250 -4.25 -22.36 -0.84
N THR A 251 -3.19 -21.55 -0.74
CA THR A 251 -3.10 -20.49 0.26
C THR A 251 -4.17 -19.43 0.06
N LEU A 252 -4.43 -18.99 -1.18
CA LEU A 252 -5.46 -18.00 -1.46
C LEU A 252 -6.86 -18.51 -1.13
N ARG A 253 -7.14 -19.82 -1.37
CA ARG A 253 -8.40 -20.45 -0.93
C ARG A 253 -8.56 -20.44 0.59
N GLU A 254 -7.50 -20.78 1.32
CA GLU A 254 -7.50 -20.72 2.79
C GLU A 254 -7.73 -19.27 3.31
N LEU A 255 -7.19 -18.29 2.60
CA LEU A 255 -7.39 -16.86 2.87
C LEU A 255 -8.69 -16.30 2.27
N ARG A 256 -9.52 -17.10 1.60
CA ARG A 256 -10.79 -16.68 0.99
C ARG A 256 -10.65 -15.51 0.02
N VAL A 257 -9.57 -15.47 -0.76
CA VAL A 257 -9.33 -14.46 -1.79
C VAL A 257 -8.99 -15.12 -3.12
N GLU A 258 -9.20 -14.38 -4.21
CA GLU A 258 -9.03 -14.88 -5.59
C GLU A 258 -7.92 -14.12 -6.32
N GLN A 259 -7.23 -14.82 -7.22
CA GLN A 259 -6.33 -14.19 -8.15
C GLN A 259 -7.11 -13.35 -9.17
N HIS A 260 -6.51 -12.24 -9.59
CA HIS A 260 -7.07 -11.46 -10.69
C HIS A 260 -6.82 -12.19 -12.02
N PRO A 261 -7.88 -12.63 -12.76
CA PRO A 261 -7.71 -13.46 -13.94
C PRO A 261 -6.89 -12.77 -15.03
N ASP A 262 -7.22 -11.50 -15.34
CA ASP A 262 -6.57 -10.76 -16.44
C ASP A 262 -5.15 -10.31 -16.14
N LYS A 263 -4.74 -10.31 -14.88
CA LYS A 263 -3.39 -9.91 -14.47
C LYS A 263 -2.51 -11.10 -14.12
N THR A 264 -3.02 -12.31 -14.24
CA THR A 264 -2.27 -13.53 -14.00
C THR A 264 -1.46 -13.92 -15.24
N PHE A 265 -0.15 -14.07 -15.07
CA PHE A 265 0.75 -14.53 -16.10
C PHE A 265 1.61 -15.69 -15.62
N ILE A 266 1.54 -16.81 -16.33
CA ILE A 266 2.34 -18.01 -16.09
C ILE A 266 3.03 -18.37 -17.40
N GLY A 267 4.37 -18.32 -17.42
CA GLY A 267 5.08 -18.55 -18.69
C GLY A 267 6.59 -18.60 -18.56
N ARG A 268 7.27 -18.51 -19.70
CA ARG A 268 8.72 -18.37 -19.79
C ARG A 268 9.11 -16.91 -19.63
N ILE A 269 10.21 -16.65 -18.93
CA ILE A 269 10.77 -15.31 -18.72
C ILE A 269 11.11 -14.62 -20.04
N GLU A 270 11.49 -15.40 -21.07
CA GLU A 270 11.84 -14.88 -22.41
C GLU A 270 10.69 -14.11 -23.08
N ARG A 271 9.43 -14.43 -22.75
CA ARG A 271 8.25 -13.70 -23.24
C ARG A 271 8.09 -12.31 -22.65
N GLY A 272 8.84 -12.01 -21.59
CA GLY A 272 8.68 -10.79 -20.81
C GLY A 272 7.44 -10.87 -19.88
N PHE A 273 7.49 -10.08 -18.84
CA PHE A 273 6.37 -9.92 -17.87
C PHE A 273 6.42 -8.53 -17.23
N THR A 274 5.30 -8.14 -16.65
CA THR A 274 5.22 -6.86 -15.92
C THR A 274 5.35 -7.08 -14.42
N PHE A 275 6.03 -6.18 -13.73
CA PHE A 275 6.04 -6.12 -12.27
C PHE A 275 6.23 -4.68 -11.80
N LEU A 276 5.37 -4.21 -10.91
CA LEU A 276 5.36 -2.84 -10.38
C LEU A 276 5.50 -1.75 -11.45
N GLY A 277 4.86 -1.97 -12.59
CA GLY A 277 4.83 -1.02 -13.70
C GLY A 277 6.03 -1.09 -14.65
N TYR A 278 6.98 -1.98 -14.43
CA TYR A 278 8.11 -2.21 -15.34
C TYR A 278 7.85 -3.42 -16.23
N TRP A 279 8.42 -3.38 -17.44
CA TRP A 279 8.51 -4.52 -18.34
C TRP A 279 9.86 -5.22 -18.14
N ILE A 280 9.82 -6.48 -17.77
CA ILE A 280 10.99 -7.28 -17.40
C ILE A 280 11.13 -8.45 -18.36
N THR A 281 12.35 -8.63 -18.89
CA THR A 281 12.74 -9.76 -19.73
C THR A 281 13.93 -10.48 -19.11
N LYS A 282 14.50 -11.46 -19.80
CA LYS A 282 15.71 -12.16 -19.33
C LYS A 282 16.92 -11.23 -19.17
N GLN A 283 16.93 -10.09 -19.86
CA GLN A 283 17.98 -9.05 -19.76
C GLN A 283 17.80 -8.10 -18.58
N GLY A 284 16.69 -8.20 -17.86
CA GLY A 284 16.32 -7.28 -16.78
C GLY A 284 15.15 -6.38 -17.16
N VAL A 285 15.11 -5.19 -16.56
CA VAL A 285 14.11 -4.17 -16.91
C VAL A 285 14.46 -3.58 -18.28
N THR A 286 13.59 -3.80 -19.26
CA THR A 286 13.77 -3.29 -20.62
C THR A 286 12.86 -2.12 -20.98
N GLY A 287 11.94 -1.74 -20.06
CA GLY A 287 11.04 -0.61 -20.28
C GLY A 287 9.98 -0.45 -19.20
N VAL A 288 9.04 0.41 -19.47
CA VAL A 288 7.83 0.63 -18.67
C VAL A 288 6.69 -0.19 -19.28
N ALA A 289 5.88 -0.79 -18.40
CA ALA A 289 4.73 -1.59 -18.84
C ALA A 289 3.73 -0.73 -19.64
N PRO A 290 3.11 -1.29 -20.71
CA PRO A 290 2.12 -0.56 -21.51
C PRO A 290 0.97 0.04 -20.69
N SER A 291 0.47 -0.70 -19.69
CA SER A 291 -0.56 -0.23 -18.75
C SER A 291 -0.12 0.99 -17.94
N SER A 292 1.15 1.06 -17.55
CA SER A 292 1.69 2.23 -16.82
C SER A 292 1.79 3.46 -17.71
N TRP A 293 2.13 3.28 -19.00
CA TRP A 293 2.08 4.36 -19.99
C TRP A 293 0.65 4.85 -20.23
N GLN A 294 -0.30 3.95 -20.33
CA GLN A 294 -1.71 4.30 -20.48
C GLN A 294 -2.21 5.10 -19.26
N ALA A 295 -1.98 4.59 -18.05
CA ALA A 295 -2.34 5.29 -16.81
C ALA A 295 -1.67 6.67 -16.69
N PHE A 296 -0.42 6.81 -17.15
CA PHE A 296 0.26 8.10 -17.22
C PHE A 296 -0.48 9.08 -18.14
N ARG A 297 -0.83 8.66 -19.36
CA ARG A 297 -1.55 9.51 -20.33
C ARG A 297 -2.93 9.93 -19.83
N GLU A 298 -3.70 8.98 -19.31
CA GLU A 298 -5.02 9.24 -18.73
C GLU A 298 -4.95 10.22 -17.55
N ARG A 299 -3.92 10.11 -16.72
CA ARG A 299 -3.75 11.05 -15.59
C ARG A 299 -3.37 12.44 -16.06
N VAL A 300 -2.52 12.57 -17.08
CA VAL A 300 -2.18 13.87 -17.68
C VAL A 300 -3.42 14.49 -18.32
N ALA A 301 -4.21 13.73 -19.08
CA ALA A 301 -5.45 14.21 -19.68
C ALA A 301 -6.42 14.72 -18.61
N ARG A 302 -6.68 13.94 -17.57
CA ARG A 302 -7.54 14.38 -16.44
C ARG A 302 -7.04 15.64 -15.74
N LEU A 303 -5.73 15.80 -15.58
CA LEU A 303 -5.18 17.04 -15.00
C LEU A 303 -5.43 18.25 -15.90
N TYR A 304 -5.46 18.05 -17.22
CA TYR A 304 -5.71 19.09 -18.19
C TYR A 304 -7.20 19.48 -18.25
N GLU A 305 -8.10 18.50 -18.13
CA GLU A 305 -9.56 18.70 -18.22
C GLU A 305 -10.18 19.37 -16.97
N HIS A 306 -9.46 19.41 -15.82
CA HIS A 306 -10.02 19.84 -14.54
C HIS A 306 -10.08 21.36 -14.33
N GLY A 307 -10.17 22.17 -15.40
CA GLY A 307 -10.65 23.56 -15.37
C GLY A 307 -9.92 24.57 -14.47
N ALA A 308 -8.75 24.21 -13.92
CA ALA A 308 -7.92 25.16 -13.18
C ALA A 308 -7.28 26.17 -14.16
N PRO A 309 -6.89 27.38 -13.70
CA PRO A 309 -6.14 28.31 -14.51
C PRO A 309 -4.96 27.64 -15.23
N GLN A 310 -4.68 28.00 -16.46
CA GLN A 310 -3.72 27.32 -17.33
C GLN A 310 -2.34 27.17 -16.67
N GLU A 311 -1.87 28.18 -15.95
CA GLU A 311 -0.59 28.16 -15.24
C GLU A 311 -0.55 27.10 -14.13
N GLU A 312 -1.60 27.02 -13.31
CA GLU A 312 -1.71 26.02 -12.24
C GLU A 312 -1.82 24.59 -12.80
N THR A 313 -2.55 24.42 -13.90
CA THR A 313 -2.65 23.14 -14.60
C THR A 313 -1.28 22.68 -15.10
N LEU A 314 -0.52 23.54 -15.76
CA LEU A 314 0.84 23.25 -16.22
C LEU A 314 1.79 22.94 -15.06
N ARG A 315 1.68 23.66 -13.95
CA ARG A 315 2.45 23.41 -12.72
C ARG A 315 2.17 22.00 -12.17
N ARG A 316 0.89 21.60 -12.07
CA ARG A 316 0.48 20.26 -11.60
C ARG A 316 0.95 19.15 -12.53
N ILE A 317 0.80 19.34 -13.82
CA ILE A 317 1.32 18.37 -14.83
C ILE A 317 2.83 18.26 -14.71
N GLY A 318 3.56 19.36 -14.62
CA GLY A 318 5.01 19.35 -14.45
C GLY A 318 5.47 18.62 -13.19
N GLN A 319 4.77 18.80 -12.07
CA GLN A 319 5.05 18.05 -10.82
C GLN A 319 4.78 16.56 -11.00
N TYR A 320 3.67 16.17 -11.63
CA TYR A 320 3.33 14.79 -11.91
C TYR A 320 4.37 14.10 -12.80
N VAL A 321 4.75 14.74 -13.90
CA VAL A 321 5.79 14.25 -14.83
C VAL A 321 7.14 14.07 -14.12
N ARG A 322 7.57 15.04 -13.30
CA ARG A 322 8.82 14.92 -12.52
C ARG A 322 8.78 13.74 -11.54
N ARG A 323 7.63 13.53 -10.86
CA ARG A 323 7.44 12.39 -9.94
C ARG A 323 7.48 11.07 -10.69
N TRP A 324 6.81 11.00 -11.84
CA TRP A 324 6.75 9.81 -12.68
C TRP A 324 8.13 9.44 -13.25
N LYS A 325 8.89 10.44 -13.75
CA LYS A 325 10.28 10.25 -14.19
C LYS A 325 11.16 9.68 -13.06
N ARG A 326 11.08 10.25 -11.86
CA ARG A 326 11.83 9.74 -10.69
C ARG A 326 11.50 8.29 -10.35
N TRP A 327 10.21 7.92 -10.45
CA TRP A 327 9.81 6.53 -10.27
C TRP A 327 10.41 5.64 -11.36
N MET A 328 10.25 5.99 -12.60
CA MET A 328 10.73 5.23 -13.74
C MET A 328 12.25 4.96 -13.64
N VAL A 329 13.06 5.97 -13.38
CA VAL A 329 14.51 5.85 -13.22
C VAL A 329 14.91 5.02 -12.00
N SER A 330 14.09 4.99 -10.95
CA SER A 330 14.44 4.29 -9.70
C SER A 330 14.54 2.78 -9.83
N GLY A 331 13.83 2.17 -10.79
CA GLY A 331 13.90 0.73 -11.09
C GLY A 331 14.97 0.33 -12.12
N VAL A 332 15.58 1.30 -12.78
CA VAL A 332 16.38 1.10 -14.02
C VAL A 332 17.82 1.62 -13.86
N ARG A 333 18.48 1.40 -12.72
CA ARG A 333 19.81 1.99 -12.49
C ARG A 333 20.90 1.60 -13.51
N ASP A 334 20.69 0.56 -14.33
CA ASP A 334 21.72 0.01 -15.23
C ASP A 334 21.24 -0.27 -16.66
N VAL A 335 20.07 0.18 -17.09
CA VAL A 335 19.58 0.02 -18.46
C VAL A 335 19.57 1.38 -19.13
N LEU A 336 20.23 1.46 -20.26
CA LEU A 336 20.38 2.62 -21.15
C LEU A 336 19.06 3.39 -21.29
N ILE A 337 18.95 4.50 -20.52
CA ILE A 337 17.81 5.41 -20.48
C ILE A 337 17.49 6.00 -21.87
N ARG A 338 18.45 5.95 -22.81
CA ARG A 338 18.32 6.54 -24.15
C ARG A 338 17.21 5.90 -25.00
N ASP A 339 16.97 4.59 -24.90
CA ASP A 339 15.99 3.91 -25.75
C ASP A 339 14.60 3.74 -25.10
N ALA A 340 14.50 3.81 -23.80
CA ALA A 340 13.22 3.71 -23.08
C ALA A 340 12.34 4.98 -23.23
N PHE A 341 12.90 6.08 -23.73
CA PHE A 341 12.25 7.38 -23.91
C PHE A 341 11.86 7.68 -25.36
N LYS A 342 11.84 6.72 -26.25
CA LYS A 342 11.17 6.93 -27.53
C LYS A 342 9.68 7.10 -27.27
N TRP A 343 9.26 8.35 -27.18
CA TRP A 343 7.85 8.72 -27.27
C TRP A 343 7.28 8.00 -28.50
N PRO A 344 6.18 7.21 -28.37
CA PRO A 344 5.61 6.54 -29.53
C PRO A 344 5.18 7.61 -30.54
N ALA A 345 5.85 7.63 -31.67
CA ALA A 345 5.68 8.62 -32.75
C ALA A 345 4.29 8.54 -33.41
N LYS A 346 3.45 7.58 -33.04
CA LYS A 346 2.08 7.42 -33.55
C LYS A 346 1.13 7.01 -32.41
N ALA A 347 0.36 7.98 -31.93
CA ALA A 347 -0.86 7.69 -31.18
C ALA A 347 -1.96 7.32 -32.18
N PRO A 348 -2.64 6.18 -32.07
CA PRO A 348 -3.81 5.91 -32.89
C PRO A 348 -4.97 6.79 -32.40
N GLY A 349 -5.44 7.68 -33.26
CA GLY A 349 -6.77 8.31 -33.24
C GLY A 349 -7.02 9.41 -32.22
N ARG A 350 -7.18 10.62 -32.74
CA ARG A 350 -7.88 11.83 -32.20
C ARG A 350 -7.23 12.70 -31.12
N PHE A 351 -6.04 12.44 -30.59
CA PHE A 351 -5.34 13.44 -29.78
C PHE A 351 -3.90 13.60 -30.29
N ALA A 352 -3.72 14.48 -31.27
CA ALA A 352 -2.40 15.00 -31.62
C ALA A 352 -1.96 16.02 -30.57
N PHE A 353 -1.44 15.55 -29.44
CA PHE A 353 -0.73 16.36 -28.47
C PHE A 353 0.76 16.24 -28.73
N ALA A 354 1.30 17.12 -29.55
CA ALA A 354 2.72 17.46 -29.47
C ALA A 354 2.87 18.35 -28.22
N PRO A 355 3.60 17.95 -27.17
CA PRO A 355 3.94 18.91 -26.13
C PRO A 355 4.72 20.06 -26.78
N PRO A 356 4.52 21.31 -26.34
CA PRO A 356 5.29 22.42 -26.89
C PRO A 356 6.78 22.08 -26.75
N THR A 357 7.48 22.07 -27.87
CA THR A 357 8.89 21.65 -28.00
C THR A 357 9.81 22.44 -27.08
N SER A 358 9.42 23.66 -26.66
CA SER A 358 10.13 24.51 -25.71
C SER A 358 10.19 23.99 -24.28
N ALA A 359 9.19 23.22 -23.82
CA ALA A 359 9.18 22.70 -22.44
C ALA A 359 10.03 21.43 -22.25
N LEU A 360 10.39 20.74 -23.33
CA LEU A 360 11.22 19.54 -23.29
C LEU A 360 12.72 19.84 -23.44
N THR A 361 13.06 20.89 -24.18
CA THR A 361 14.47 21.24 -24.49
C THR A 361 15.19 21.87 -23.29
N THR A 362 14.47 22.55 -22.40
CA THR A 362 15.04 23.15 -21.16
C THR A 362 15.32 22.13 -20.08
N LEU A 363 14.75 20.92 -20.16
CA LEU A 363 14.92 19.89 -19.12
C LEU A 363 16.06 18.88 -19.42
N THR A 364 16.68 18.95 -20.61
CA THR A 364 17.79 18.06 -21.00
C THR A 364 19.17 18.71 -20.87
N ARG A 365 19.25 20.02 -20.48
CA ARG A 365 20.53 20.75 -20.34
C ARG A 365 21.03 20.93 -18.91
N SER A 366 20.38 20.37 -17.91
CA SER A 366 20.85 20.39 -16.51
C SER A 366 20.77 18.97 -15.90
N ALA A 367 21.64 18.09 -16.34
CA ALA A 367 22.05 16.86 -15.67
C ALA A 367 23.54 16.65 -15.89
#